data_0d03a6ad08aa5c422c7196e6ea868743
#
_entry.id   0d03a6ad08aa5c422c7196e6ea868743
#
_cell.length_a   1.000
_cell.length_b   1.000
_cell.length_c   1.000
_cell.angle_alpha   90.00
_cell.angle_beta   90.00
_cell.angle_gamma   90.00
#
_symmetry.space_group_name_H-M   'P 1'
#
loop_
_entity.id
_entity.type
_entity.pdbx_description
1 polymer ?
#
loop_
_entity_poly.entity_id
_entity_poly.type
_entity_poly.pdbx_seq_one_letter_code
_entity_poly.pdbx_strand_id
1 'polypeptide(L)'
;MKNKLIQMIPDPWKILLADTVEKEEFALLADFLEKEYSSSEIYPPFEDIFHSLRLTPPEKIKAVLLGQDPYHGEGQAHGLAFSVKEGVKHPASLRNIFREYASDTSFPVPRSGSLVPWAEEGVLLLNTVLTVRAHEANSHKGHYWESFTDDVIRKVNLLPQHIVFLLWGTPAQKKLSLIDQTKHTVLCNAHPSPLSAYRGFFSSRPFSRTNAALAGYGIDGINWDLSPDKKCNGGK
;
A
#
# COMPACT_ATOMS: atom_id res chain seq x y z
N MET A 1 19.05 1.42 15.74
CA MET A 1 17.82 1.41 14.93
C MET A 1 17.74 0.20 14.00
N LYS A 2 18.78 -0.19 13.21
CA LYS A 2 18.74 -1.28 12.21
C LYS A 2 18.11 -2.59 12.73
N ASN A 3 18.60 -3.12 13.86
CA ASN A 3 18.07 -4.38 14.42
C ASN A 3 16.59 -4.28 14.82
N LYS A 4 16.14 -3.13 15.31
CA LYS A 4 14.72 -2.92 15.64
C LYS A 4 13.84 -2.96 14.39
N LEU A 5 14.26 -2.32 13.29
CA LEU A 5 13.54 -2.37 12.02
C LEU A 5 13.47 -3.81 11.48
N ILE A 6 14.59 -4.56 11.49
CA ILE A 6 14.61 -5.96 11.04
C ILE A 6 13.66 -6.82 11.86
N GLN A 7 13.62 -6.63 13.19
CA GLN A 7 12.71 -7.40 14.07
C GLN A 7 11.24 -7.15 13.75
N MET A 8 10.88 -5.95 13.28
CA MET A 8 9.50 -5.57 12.95
C MET A 8 9.03 -6.08 11.58
N ILE A 9 9.95 -6.45 10.67
CA ILE A 9 9.58 -7.07 9.41
C ILE A 9 8.97 -8.45 9.72
N PRO A 10 7.77 -8.80 9.20
CA PRO A 10 7.15 -10.10 9.45
C PRO A 10 8.00 -11.26 8.89
N ASP A 11 8.00 -12.42 9.53
CA ASP A 11 8.89 -13.53 9.19
C ASP A 11 8.85 -13.98 7.73
N PRO A 12 7.67 -14.12 7.05
CA PRO A 12 7.66 -14.43 5.63
C PRO A 12 8.41 -13.40 4.78
N TRP A 13 8.33 -12.12 5.14
CA TRP A 13 9.03 -11.04 4.48
C TRP A 13 10.52 -10.97 4.84
N LYS A 14 10.92 -11.34 6.07
CA LYS A 14 12.36 -11.40 6.45
C LYS A 14 13.13 -12.35 5.56
N ILE A 15 12.54 -13.51 5.25
CA ILE A 15 13.15 -14.48 4.35
C ILE A 15 13.33 -13.87 2.96
N LEU A 16 12.30 -13.23 2.45
CA LEU A 16 12.27 -12.65 1.11
C LEU A 16 13.22 -11.44 0.96
N LEU A 17 13.37 -10.66 2.03
CA LEU A 17 14.13 -9.40 2.07
C LEU A 17 15.50 -9.57 2.77
N ALA A 18 15.98 -10.80 2.97
CA ALA A 18 17.23 -11.05 3.70
C ALA A 18 18.43 -10.30 3.10
N ASP A 19 18.56 -10.30 1.78
CA ASP A 19 19.60 -9.56 1.05
C ASP A 19 19.38 -8.04 1.07
N THR A 20 18.12 -7.59 1.13
CA THR A 20 17.76 -6.16 1.19
C THR A 20 18.20 -5.50 2.49
N VAL A 21 17.99 -6.19 3.63
CA VAL A 21 18.36 -5.64 4.94
C VAL A 21 19.87 -5.64 5.21
N GLU A 22 20.65 -6.38 4.40
CA GLU A 22 22.12 -6.36 4.46
C GLU A 22 22.75 -5.24 3.63
N LYS A 23 21.99 -4.55 2.76
CA LYS A 23 22.49 -3.44 1.96
C LYS A 23 22.88 -2.24 2.84
N GLU A 24 23.87 -1.47 2.35
CA GLU A 24 24.30 -0.22 2.97
C GLU A 24 23.17 0.79 3.08
N GLU A 25 22.32 0.89 2.04
CA GLU A 25 21.17 1.79 2.00
C GLU A 25 20.18 1.52 3.13
N PHE A 26 20.01 0.25 3.55
CA PHE A 26 19.13 -0.07 4.69
C PHE A 26 19.78 0.36 6.03
N ALA A 27 21.08 0.30 6.16
CA ALA A 27 21.77 0.83 7.33
C ALA A 27 21.66 2.37 7.39
N LEU A 28 21.87 3.04 6.26
CA LEU A 28 21.70 4.50 6.14
C LEU A 28 20.26 4.95 6.42
N LEU A 29 19.26 4.17 5.95
CA LEU A 29 17.85 4.39 6.31
C LEU A 29 17.64 4.28 7.83
N ALA A 30 18.21 3.27 8.46
CA ALA A 30 18.07 3.08 9.90
C ALA A 30 18.69 4.24 10.70
N ASP A 31 19.86 4.72 10.31
CA ASP A 31 20.52 5.88 10.94
C ASP A 31 19.73 7.17 10.72
N PHE A 32 19.15 7.35 9.53
CA PHE A 32 18.27 8.47 9.26
C PHE A 32 17.02 8.42 10.17
N LEU A 33 16.34 7.27 10.25
CA LEU A 33 15.14 7.12 11.07
C LEU A 33 15.44 7.30 12.59
N GLU A 34 16.62 6.87 13.05
CA GLU A 34 17.00 7.09 14.46
C GLU A 34 17.05 8.56 14.81
N LYS A 35 17.62 9.39 13.92
CA LYS A 35 17.66 10.86 14.09
C LYS A 35 16.26 11.45 14.02
N GLU A 36 15.45 11.05 13.04
CA GLU A 36 14.10 11.57 12.83
C GLU A 36 13.18 11.30 14.04
N TYR A 37 13.12 10.04 14.50
CA TYR A 37 12.30 9.67 15.67
C TYR A 37 12.82 10.24 17.01
N SER A 38 14.08 10.72 17.08
CA SER A 38 14.62 11.36 18.26
C SER A 38 14.33 12.88 18.33
N SER A 39 14.03 13.51 17.18
CA SER A 39 13.96 14.97 17.08
C SER A 39 12.63 15.51 16.55
N SER A 40 11.78 14.66 16.00
CA SER A 40 10.54 15.05 15.32
C SER A 40 9.41 14.06 15.59
N GLU A 41 8.17 14.52 15.43
CA GLU A 41 7.01 13.67 15.41
C GLU A 41 6.88 13.03 14.01
N ILE A 42 6.87 11.69 13.97
CA ILE A 42 6.90 10.89 12.74
C ILE A 42 5.64 10.03 12.62
N TYR A 43 5.08 9.97 11.43
CA TYR A 43 3.95 9.10 11.08
C TYR A 43 4.34 8.07 10.02
N PRO A 44 3.74 6.86 10.06
CA PRO A 44 2.92 6.32 11.16
C PRO A 44 3.76 6.12 12.44
N PRO A 45 3.14 5.73 13.58
CA PRO A 45 3.86 5.23 14.76
C PRO A 45 4.86 4.15 14.36
N PHE A 46 5.98 4.06 15.08
CA PHE A 46 7.09 3.18 14.73
C PHE A 46 6.66 1.73 14.52
N GLU A 47 5.78 1.22 15.36
CA GLU A 47 5.21 -0.13 15.30
C GLU A 47 4.35 -0.41 14.07
N ASP A 48 3.86 0.63 13.41
CA ASP A 48 2.99 0.52 12.23
C ASP A 48 3.73 0.67 10.89
N ILE A 49 5.05 0.93 10.89
CA ILE A 49 5.83 1.14 9.66
C ILE A 49 5.61 0.02 8.64
N PHE A 50 5.66 -1.25 9.08
CA PHE A 50 5.50 -2.44 8.23
C PHE A 50 4.11 -3.08 8.35
N HIS A 51 3.07 -2.30 8.69
CA HIS A 51 1.72 -2.84 8.86
C HIS A 51 1.18 -3.46 7.56
N SER A 52 1.45 -2.86 6.40
CA SER A 52 1.06 -3.44 5.10
C SER A 52 1.68 -4.82 4.87
N LEU A 53 2.96 -4.99 5.21
CA LEU A 53 3.65 -6.29 5.10
C LEU A 53 3.10 -7.31 6.10
N ARG A 54 2.68 -6.86 7.29
CA ARG A 54 2.12 -7.73 8.34
C ARG A 54 0.76 -8.30 7.94
N LEU A 55 -0.10 -7.48 7.31
CA LEU A 55 -1.43 -7.91 6.87
C LEU A 55 -1.43 -8.71 5.58
N THR A 56 -0.45 -8.47 4.71
CA THR A 56 -0.39 -9.11 3.39
C THR A 56 0.93 -9.88 3.24
N PRO A 57 1.02 -11.13 3.72
CA PRO A 57 2.20 -11.96 3.52
C PRO A 57 2.38 -12.32 2.03
N PRO A 58 3.62 -12.61 1.57
CA PRO A 58 3.95 -12.76 0.15
C PRO A 58 3.08 -13.79 -0.59
N GLU A 59 2.76 -14.90 0.03
CA GLU A 59 1.97 -16.00 -0.56
C GLU A 59 0.49 -15.64 -0.76
N LYS A 60 -0.02 -14.60 -0.09
CA LYS A 60 -1.41 -14.13 -0.21
C LYS A 60 -1.58 -12.97 -1.18
N ILE A 61 -0.49 -12.41 -1.72
CA ILE A 61 -0.59 -11.23 -2.58
C ILE A 61 -1.33 -11.57 -3.87
N LYS A 62 -2.46 -10.90 -4.09
CA LYS A 62 -3.23 -10.89 -5.32
C LYS A 62 -3.04 -9.58 -6.10
N ALA A 63 -2.94 -8.46 -5.38
CA ALA A 63 -2.71 -7.16 -5.96
C ALA A 63 -1.73 -6.32 -5.14
N VAL A 64 -1.06 -5.38 -5.80
CA VAL A 64 -0.23 -4.35 -5.17
C VAL A 64 -0.78 -2.98 -5.54
N LEU A 65 -1.14 -2.18 -4.56
CA LEU A 65 -1.52 -0.78 -4.74
C LEU A 65 -0.41 0.11 -4.20
N LEU A 66 0.24 0.88 -5.10
CA LEU A 66 1.34 1.76 -4.72
C LEU A 66 0.84 3.17 -4.39
N GLY A 67 1.12 3.61 -3.17
CA GLY A 67 1.04 5.01 -2.72
C GLY A 67 2.40 5.70 -2.77
N GLN A 68 2.43 6.98 -2.39
CA GLN A 68 3.67 7.78 -2.31
C GLN A 68 4.27 7.73 -0.91
N ASP A 69 3.78 8.55 -0.03
CA ASP A 69 4.14 8.69 1.37
C ASP A 69 2.90 8.60 2.26
N PRO A 70 3.05 8.38 3.57
CA PRO A 70 1.91 8.35 4.49
C PRO A 70 1.21 9.72 4.57
N TYR A 71 -0.05 9.72 4.96
CA TYR A 71 -0.71 10.96 5.38
C TYR A 71 0.04 11.58 6.56
N HIS A 72 0.28 12.89 6.48
CA HIS A 72 1.08 13.63 7.45
C HIS A 72 0.25 14.35 8.54
N GLY A 73 -1.07 14.17 8.53
CA GLY A 73 -1.96 14.67 9.59
C GLY A 73 -2.01 13.74 10.78
N GLU A 74 -2.21 14.32 11.97
CA GLU A 74 -2.30 13.58 13.23
C GLU A 74 -3.35 12.46 13.15
N GLY A 75 -2.99 11.27 13.63
CA GLY A 75 -3.85 10.11 13.73
C GLY A 75 -4.28 9.48 12.40
N GLN A 76 -3.83 9.99 11.24
CA GLN A 76 -4.25 9.48 9.93
C GLN A 76 -3.53 8.20 9.53
N ALA A 77 -2.20 8.25 9.44
CA ALA A 77 -1.38 7.15 8.93
C ALA A 77 -1.29 5.99 9.93
N HIS A 78 -1.38 4.77 9.40
CA HIS A 78 -1.23 3.52 10.15
C HIS A 78 -0.53 2.42 9.34
N GLY A 79 0.37 2.82 8.42
CA GLY A 79 1.23 1.91 7.68
C GLY A 79 0.62 1.25 6.44
N LEU A 80 -0.58 1.68 5.99
CA LEU A 80 -1.19 1.25 4.75
C LEU A 80 -1.40 2.43 3.80
N ALA A 81 -1.02 2.26 2.53
CA ALA A 81 -1.23 3.27 1.49
C ALA A 81 -2.71 3.65 1.34
N PHE A 82 -3.00 4.96 1.25
CA PHE A 82 -4.34 5.54 1.10
C PHE A 82 -5.31 5.33 2.26
N SER A 83 -4.98 4.50 3.25
CA SER A 83 -5.83 4.16 4.38
C SER A 83 -5.66 5.13 5.55
N VAL A 84 -6.73 5.35 6.30
CA VAL A 84 -6.70 6.06 7.58
C VAL A 84 -7.33 5.20 8.67
N LYS A 85 -7.01 5.51 9.94
CA LYS A 85 -7.64 4.83 11.09
C LYS A 85 -9.15 5.04 11.10
N GLU A 86 -9.87 4.12 11.74
CA GLU A 86 -11.31 4.24 11.94
C GLU A 86 -11.65 5.54 12.69
N GLY A 87 -12.77 6.18 12.30
CA GLY A 87 -13.21 7.46 12.89
C GLY A 87 -12.50 8.69 12.34
N VAL A 88 -11.44 8.53 11.55
CA VAL A 88 -10.72 9.66 10.94
C VAL A 88 -11.45 10.15 9.69
N LYS A 89 -11.52 11.48 9.54
CA LYS A 89 -12.11 12.10 8.34
C LYS A 89 -11.32 11.68 7.09
N HIS A 90 -12.05 11.22 6.07
CA HIS A 90 -11.42 10.75 4.83
C HIS A 90 -10.62 11.87 4.13
N PRO A 91 -9.32 11.67 3.86
CA PRO A 91 -8.54 12.58 3.03
C PRO A 91 -9.09 12.68 1.61
N ALA A 92 -8.71 13.72 0.89
CA ALA A 92 -9.30 14.03 -0.43
C ALA A 92 -9.09 12.89 -1.45
N SER A 93 -7.89 12.29 -1.47
CA SER A 93 -7.61 11.15 -2.38
C SER A 93 -8.47 9.93 -2.03
N LEU A 94 -8.63 9.61 -0.73
CA LEU A 94 -9.45 8.48 -0.30
C LEU A 94 -10.94 8.69 -0.65
N ARG A 95 -11.47 9.93 -0.51
CA ARG A 95 -12.84 10.24 -0.97
C ARG A 95 -13.02 9.96 -2.46
N ASN A 96 -12.04 10.31 -3.28
CA ASN A 96 -12.09 10.04 -4.71
C ASN A 96 -11.97 8.54 -5.02
N ILE A 97 -11.13 7.81 -4.27
CA ILE A 97 -11.07 6.33 -4.35
C ILE A 97 -12.44 5.75 -4.04
N PHE A 98 -13.10 6.16 -2.97
CA PHE A 98 -14.42 5.65 -2.59
C PHE A 98 -15.53 6.03 -3.56
N ARG A 99 -15.43 7.19 -4.22
CA ARG A 99 -16.36 7.56 -5.30
C ARG A 99 -16.22 6.62 -6.51
N GLU A 100 -14.98 6.34 -6.95
CA GLU A 100 -14.73 5.39 -8.03
C GLU A 100 -15.10 3.98 -7.62
N TYR A 101 -14.76 3.58 -6.39
CA TYR A 101 -15.13 2.29 -5.80
C TYR A 101 -16.65 2.04 -5.88
N ALA A 102 -17.46 2.96 -5.40
CA ALA A 102 -18.92 2.81 -5.42
C ALA A 102 -19.47 2.74 -6.85
N SER A 103 -18.89 3.49 -7.80
CA SER A 103 -19.26 3.45 -9.21
C SER A 103 -18.87 2.15 -9.91
N ASP A 104 -17.73 1.57 -9.56
CA ASP A 104 -17.16 0.38 -10.21
C ASP A 104 -17.72 -0.94 -9.65
N THR A 105 -17.92 -1.00 -8.32
CA THR A 105 -18.30 -2.24 -7.62
C THR A 105 -19.78 -2.32 -7.27
N SER A 106 -20.51 -1.22 -7.35
CA SER A 106 -21.90 -1.07 -6.87
C SER A 106 -22.06 -1.23 -5.35
N PHE A 107 -20.97 -1.30 -4.58
CA PHE A 107 -21.02 -1.24 -3.11
C PHE A 107 -21.25 0.20 -2.64
N PRO A 108 -21.87 0.42 -1.48
CA PRO A 108 -22.06 1.76 -0.93
C PRO A 108 -20.72 2.41 -0.57
N VAL A 109 -20.67 3.74 -0.57
CA VAL A 109 -19.49 4.48 -0.09
C VAL A 109 -19.23 4.12 1.38
N PRO A 110 -18.02 3.64 1.74
CA PRO A 110 -17.71 3.20 3.10
C PRO A 110 -17.78 4.35 4.11
N ARG A 111 -18.23 4.06 5.33
CA ARG A 111 -18.18 5.01 6.45
C ARG A 111 -16.79 5.08 7.07
N SER A 112 -16.12 3.94 7.19
CA SER A 112 -14.73 3.86 7.67
C SER A 112 -13.75 4.18 6.55
N GLY A 113 -12.65 4.88 6.87
CA GLY A 113 -11.53 5.11 5.95
C GLY A 113 -10.47 4.01 6.01
N SER A 114 -10.69 2.97 6.79
CA SER A 114 -9.76 1.85 6.93
C SER A 114 -9.87 0.89 5.75
N LEU A 115 -8.74 0.63 5.09
CA LEU A 115 -8.60 -0.33 4.01
C LEU A 115 -7.99 -1.67 4.49
N VAL A 116 -7.95 -1.91 5.81
CA VAL A 116 -7.49 -3.18 6.40
C VAL A 116 -8.17 -4.39 5.75
N PRO A 117 -9.50 -4.40 5.50
CA PRO A 117 -10.13 -5.55 4.85
C PRO A 117 -9.56 -5.85 3.45
N TRP A 118 -9.16 -4.85 2.68
CA TRP A 118 -8.51 -5.10 1.39
C TRP A 118 -7.12 -5.73 1.55
N ALA A 119 -6.36 -5.30 2.58
CA ALA A 119 -5.05 -5.91 2.87
C ALA A 119 -5.19 -7.38 3.29
N GLU A 120 -6.21 -7.71 4.11
CA GLU A 120 -6.54 -9.08 4.53
C GLU A 120 -6.98 -9.97 3.35
N GLU A 121 -7.58 -9.37 2.30
CA GLU A 121 -7.97 -10.05 1.05
C GLU A 121 -6.81 -10.24 0.05
N GLY A 122 -5.61 -9.76 0.39
CA GLY A 122 -4.40 -9.92 -0.43
C GLY A 122 -4.01 -8.70 -1.26
N VAL A 123 -4.47 -7.50 -0.91
CA VAL A 123 -4.01 -6.26 -1.52
C VAL A 123 -2.85 -5.68 -0.71
N LEU A 124 -1.62 -5.77 -1.21
CA LEU A 124 -0.48 -5.10 -0.59
C LEU A 124 -0.59 -3.58 -0.80
N LEU A 125 -1.02 -2.87 0.24
CA LEU A 125 -1.18 -1.42 0.27
C LEU A 125 0.14 -0.76 0.66
N LEU A 126 1.05 -0.60 -0.31
CA LEU A 126 2.44 -0.19 -0.07
C LEU A 126 2.67 1.26 -0.50
N ASN A 127 3.17 2.11 0.41
CA ASN A 127 3.76 3.39 0.03
C ASN A 127 5.21 3.21 -0.44
N THR A 128 5.70 4.06 -1.34
CA THR A 128 7.10 4.05 -1.77
C THR A 128 8.03 4.66 -0.72
N VAL A 129 7.50 5.51 0.17
CA VAL A 129 8.16 6.05 1.37
C VAL A 129 7.29 5.70 2.56
N LEU A 130 7.82 5.01 3.58
CA LEU A 130 6.98 4.44 4.64
C LEU A 130 6.81 5.34 5.87
N THR A 131 7.51 6.46 5.94
CA THR A 131 7.42 7.42 7.05
C THR A 131 7.40 8.85 6.56
N VAL A 132 6.89 9.77 7.39
CA VAL A 132 6.80 11.20 7.09
C VAL A 132 6.83 12.00 8.39
N ARG A 133 7.40 13.21 8.42
CA ARG A 133 7.24 14.13 9.56
C ARG A 133 5.82 14.65 9.64
N ALA A 134 5.35 14.86 10.85
CA ALA A 134 4.07 15.50 11.09
C ALA A 134 3.94 16.82 10.31
N HIS A 135 2.84 16.96 9.57
CA HIS A 135 2.49 18.14 8.77
C HIS A 135 3.43 18.46 7.58
N GLU A 136 4.46 17.66 7.30
CA GLU A 136 5.44 17.89 6.24
C GLU A 136 5.39 16.80 5.15
N ALA A 137 4.49 16.93 4.18
CA ALA A 137 4.39 15.98 3.07
C ALA A 137 5.73 15.82 2.33
N ASN A 138 6.09 14.58 1.94
CA ASN A 138 7.33 14.22 1.26
C ASN A 138 8.63 14.48 2.07
N SER A 139 8.58 14.77 3.37
CA SER A 139 9.75 15.07 4.19
C SER A 139 10.81 13.96 4.22
N HIS A 140 10.41 12.70 4.06
CA HIS A 140 11.34 11.55 4.02
C HIS A 140 11.62 11.00 2.62
N LYS A 141 11.16 11.71 1.58
CA LYS A 141 11.45 11.34 0.19
C LYS A 141 12.94 11.50 -0.12
N GLY A 142 13.54 10.50 -0.80
CA GLY A 142 14.97 10.51 -1.14
C GLY A 142 15.88 10.09 0.03
N HIS A 143 15.33 9.61 1.15
CA HIS A 143 16.07 9.12 2.31
C HIS A 143 16.00 7.59 2.43
N TYR A 144 16.37 6.89 1.35
CA TYR A 144 16.57 5.43 1.26
C TYR A 144 15.31 4.55 1.36
N TRP A 145 14.13 5.08 1.69
CA TRP A 145 12.90 4.30 1.67
C TRP A 145 12.61 3.72 0.29
N GLU A 146 12.83 4.51 -0.75
CA GLU A 146 12.59 4.09 -2.13
C GLU A 146 13.47 2.90 -2.52
N SER A 147 14.71 2.81 -2.03
CA SER A 147 15.58 1.65 -2.25
C SER A 147 14.98 0.38 -1.63
N PHE A 148 14.53 0.47 -0.38
CA PHE A 148 13.89 -0.65 0.32
C PHE A 148 12.58 -1.08 -0.35
N THR A 149 11.69 -0.15 -0.68
CA THR A 149 10.39 -0.46 -1.29
C THR A 149 10.51 -0.91 -2.74
N ASP A 150 11.52 -0.46 -3.47
CA ASP A 150 11.84 -0.96 -4.80
C ASP A 150 12.28 -2.44 -4.74
N ASP A 151 13.05 -2.82 -3.71
CA ASP A 151 13.38 -4.22 -3.49
C ASP A 151 12.15 -5.04 -3.10
N VAL A 152 11.24 -4.52 -2.27
CA VAL A 152 9.95 -5.18 -2.00
C VAL A 152 9.21 -5.45 -3.31
N ILE A 153 9.10 -4.45 -4.21
CA ILE A 153 8.45 -4.60 -5.52
C ILE A 153 9.16 -5.67 -6.38
N ARG A 154 10.51 -5.65 -6.44
CA ARG A 154 11.29 -6.66 -7.19
C ARG A 154 11.05 -8.07 -6.64
N LYS A 155 11.03 -8.25 -5.31
CA LYS A 155 10.77 -9.54 -4.69
C LYS A 155 9.35 -10.02 -4.96
N VAL A 156 8.35 -9.13 -4.87
CA VAL A 156 6.96 -9.43 -5.25
C VAL A 156 6.86 -9.83 -6.73
N ASN A 157 7.57 -9.16 -7.62
CA ASN A 157 7.62 -9.48 -9.04
C ASN A 157 8.19 -10.90 -9.33
N LEU A 158 8.99 -11.45 -8.41
CA LEU A 158 9.57 -12.81 -8.55
C LEU A 158 8.65 -13.91 -8.00
N LEU A 159 7.59 -13.59 -7.27
CA LEU A 159 6.67 -14.57 -6.68
C LEU A 159 6.01 -15.44 -7.78
N PRO A 160 5.70 -16.71 -7.51
CA PRO A 160 5.20 -17.62 -8.54
C PRO A 160 3.81 -17.27 -9.07
N GLN A 161 2.96 -16.67 -8.24
CA GLN A 161 1.58 -16.34 -8.61
C GLN A 161 1.51 -15.09 -9.53
N HIS A 162 0.44 -15.01 -10.33
CA HIS A 162 0.10 -13.80 -11.07
C HIS A 162 -0.41 -12.72 -10.10
N ILE A 163 0.06 -11.48 -10.27
CA ILE A 163 -0.26 -10.33 -9.42
C ILE A 163 -0.73 -9.17 -10.29
N VAL A 164 -1.69 -8.38 -9.80
CA VAL A 164 -2.15 -7.16 -10.45
C VAL A 164 -1.54 -5.94 -9.75
N PHE A 165 -0.77 -5.15 -10.49
CA PHE A 165 -0.18 -3.91 -9.98
C PHE A 165 -1.06 -2.71 -10.35
N LEU A 166 -1.51 -1.98 -9.34
CA LEU A 166 -2.29 -0.75 -9.44
C LEU A 166 -1.37 0.45 -9.27
N LEU A 167 -1.02 1.10 -10.38
CA LEU A 167 -0.07 2.22 -10.41
C LEU A 167 -0.82 3.54 -10.67
N TRP A 168 -1.19 4.22 -9.59
CA TRP A 168 -1.98 5.45 -9.66
C TRP A 168 -1.11 6.70 -9.62
N GLY A 169 -1.03 7.39 -10.76
CA GLY A 169 -0.25 8.61 -10.95
C GLY A 169 1.21 8.37 -11.32
N THR A 170 1.85 9.41 -11.84
CA THR A 170 3.22 9.35 -12.38
C THR A 170 4.26 8.78 -11.42
N PRO A 171 4.26 9.11 -10.10
CA PRO A 171 5.25 8.54 -9.18
C PRO A 171 5.17 7.01 -9.07
N ALA A 172 3.95 6.45 -8.97
CA ALA A 172 3.76 5.00 -8.95
C ALA A 172 4.14 4.37 -10.30
N GLN A 173 3.78 5.01 -11.43
CA GLN A 173 4.09 4.52 -12.77
C GLN A 173 5.60 4.50 -13.08
N LYS A 174 6.43 5.29 -12.39
CA LYS A 174 7.89 5.19 -12.50
C LYS A 174 8.43 3.83 -12.04
N LYS A 175 7.66 3.08 -11.24
CA LYS A 175 8.02 1.74 -10.79
C LYS A 175 7.72 0.64 -11.82
N LEU A 176 7.11 0.99 -12.96
CA LEU A 176 6.78 0.07 -14.05
C LEU A 176 8.00 -0.74 -14.54
N SER A 177 9.19 -0.12 -14.56
CA SER A 177 10.44 -0.78 -14.95
C SER A 177 10.89 -1.91 -14.00
N LEU A 178 10.30 -2.01 -12.81
CA LEU A 178 10.58 -3.08 -11.84
C LEU A 178 9.66 -4.29 -12.01
N ILE A 179 8.65 -4.20 -12.89
CA ILE A 179 7.56 -5.17 -13.01
C ILE A 179 7.63 -5.89 -14.35
N ASP A 180 7.65 -7.20 -14.32
CA ASP A 180 7.56 -8.05 -15.52
C ASP A 180 6.11 -8.11 -16.01
N GLN A 181 5.80 -7.33 -17.05
CA GLN A 181 4.47 -7.26 -17.63
C GLN A 181 4.12 -8.50 -18.47
N THR A 182 5.06 -9.41 -18.72
CA THR A 182 4.77 -10.71 -19.35
C THR A 182 4.18 -11.70 -18.34
N LYS A 183 4.45 -11.48 -17.06
CA LYS A 183 4.02 -12.34 -15.95
C LYS A 183 2.86 -11.74 -15.15
N HIS A 184 2.81 -10.43 -15.02
CA HIS A 184 1.87 -9.71 -14.16
C HIS A 184 1.02 -8.72 -14.96
N THR A 185 -0.18 -8.43 -14.48
CA THR A 185 -1.01 -7.35 -15.04
C THR A 185 -0.69 -6.02 -14.39
N VAL A 186 -0.56 -4.97 -15.19
CA VAL A 186 -0.36 -3.60 -14.67
C VAL A 186 -1.52 -2.71 -15.13
N LEU A 187 -2.18 -2.06 -14.16
CA LEU A 187 -3.25 -1.10 -14.37
C LEU A 187 -2.75 0.30 -14.02
N CYS A 188 -2.41 1.08 -15.04
CA CYS A 188 -1.97 2.48 -14.90
C CYS A 188 -3.16 3.43 -15.02
N ASN A 189 -3.34 4.31 -14.02
CA ASN A 189 -4.39 5.33 -14.00
C ASN A 189 -3.83 6.66 -13.47
N ALA A 190 -4.57 7.76 -13.65
CA ALA A 190 -4.24 9.02 -12.99
C ALA A 190 -4.30 8.85 -11.46
N HIS A 191 -3.63 9.73 -10.72
CA HIS A 191 -3.68 9.71 -9.26
C HIS A 191 -5.07 10.16 -8.76
N PRO A 192 -5.62 9.56 -7.68
CA PRO A 192 -6.94 9.90 -7.14
C PRO A 192 -7.02 11.28 -6.45
N SER A 193 -5.95 12.06 -6.43
CA SER A 193 -5.98 13.42 -5.86
C SER A 193 -6.97 14.33 -6.61
N PRO A 194 -7.54 15.35 -5.95
CA PRO A 194 -8.44 16.31 -6.61
C PRO A 194 -7.84 16.97 -7.85
N LEU A 195 -6.50 17.11 -7.91
CA LEU A 195 -5.79 17.75 -9.03
C LEU A 195 -5.77 16.88 -10.30
N SER A 196 -5.98 15.58 -10.19
CA SER A 196 -5.78 14.63 -11.29
C SER A 196 -6.89 13.59 -11.47
N ALA A 197 -7.79 13.43 -10.50
CA ALA A 197 -8.80 12.37 -10.57
C ALA A 197 -9.69 12.43 -11.82
N TYR A 198 -10.03 13.63 -12.29
CA TYR A 198 -10.79 13.83 -13.53
C TYR A 198 -9.97 13.60 -14.82
N ARG A 199 -8.66 13.37 -14.71
CA ARG A 199 -7.76 13.14 -15.86
C ARG A 199 -7.50 11.66 -16.12
N GLY A 200 -8.44 10.75 -15.71
CA GLY A 200 -8.36 9.34 -15.99
C GLY A 200 -8.25 8.42 -14.76
N PHE A 201 -8.61 8.90 -13.55
CA PHE A 201 -8.86 8.04 -12.40
C PHE A 201 -10.34 7.66 -12.34
N PHE A 202 -11.26 8.63 -12.41
CA PHE A 202 -12.68 8.34 -12.48
C PHE A 202 -13.04 7.61 -13.77
N SER A 203 -13.94 6.64 -13.66
CA SER A 203 -14.36 5.71 -14.72
C SER A 203 -13.27 4.76 -15.22
N SER A 204 -12.13 4.67 -14.51
CA SER A 204 -11.05 3.73 -14.85
C SER A 204 -11.33 2.29 -14.42
N ARG A 205 -12.31 2.10 -13.54
CA ARG A 205 -12.80 0.80 -13.04
C ARG A 205 -11.68 -0.12 -12.51
N PRO A 206 -10.83 0.36 -11.59
CA PRO A 206 -9.65 -0.39 -11.18
C PRO A 206 -10.00 -1.66 -10.40
N PHE A 207 -11.10 -1.68 -9.67
CA PHE A 207 -11.50 -2.80 -8.80
C PHE A 207 -12.04 -3.97 -9.63
N SER A 208 -13.02 -3.74 -10.51
CA SER A 208 -13.57 -4.77 -11.38
C SER A 208 -12.54 -5.27 -12.39
N ARG A 209 -11.68 -4.40 -12.94
CA ARG A 209 -10.58 -4.79 -13.83
C ARG A 209 -9.52 -5.63 -13.13
N THR A 210 -9.23 -5.36 -11.85
CA THR A 210 -8.34 -6.22 -11.05
C THR A 210 -8.93 -7.63 -10.94
N ASN A 211 -10.19 -7.76 -10.58
CA ASN A 211 -10.83 -9.07 -10.46
C ASN A 211 -10.94 -9.80 -11.82
N ALA A 212 -11.23 -9.07 -12.89
CA ALA A 212 -11.22 -9.65 -14.23
C ALA A 212 -9.83 -10.18 -14.64
N ALA A 213 -8.76 -9.45 -14.31
CA ALA A 213 -7.38 -9.89 -14.56
C ALA A 213 -7.04 -11.15 -13.74
N LEU A 214 -7.36 -11.18 -12.43
CA LEU A 214 -7.14 -12.36 -11.58
C LEU A 214 -7.89 -13.59 -12.10
N ALA A 215 -9.16 -13.43 -12.47
CA ALA A 215 -10.00 -14.51 -13.03
C ALA A 215 -9.40 -15.10 -14.31
N GLY A 216 -8.77 -14.29 -15.17
CA GLY A 216 -8.06 -14.73 -16.37
C GLY A 216 -6.91 -15.71 -16.08
N TYR A 217 -6.40 -15.73 -14.86
CA TYR A 217 -5.34 -16.65 -14.39
C TYR A 217 -5.86 -17.70 -13.39
N GLY A 218 -7.20 -17.84 -13.26
CA GLY A 218 -7.80 -18.80 -12.34
C GLY A 218 -7.61 -18.48 -10.87
N ILE A 219 -7.35 -17.22 -10.53
CA ILE A 219 -7.18 -16.74 -9.15
C ILE A 219 -8.50 -16.14 -8.68
N ASP A 220 -8.92 -16.50 -7.47
CA ASP A 220 -10.10 -15.92 -6.85
C ASP A 220 -9.99 -14.40 -6.72
N GLY A 221 -11.06 -13.70 -7.10
CA GLY A 221 -11.13 -12.26 -6.99
C GLY A 221 -10.94 -11.74 -5.57
N ILE A 222 -10.65 -10.46 -5.46
CA ILE A 222 -10.60 -9.74 -4.18
C ILE A 222 -12.03 -9.37 -3.81
N ASN A 223 -12.42 -9.66 -2.58
CA ASN A 223 -13.65 -9.12 -2.03
C ASN A 223 -13.41 -7.65 -1.63
N TRP A 224 -13.87 -6.73 -2.45
CA TRP A 224 -13.71 -5.30 -2.24
C TRP A 224 -14.71 -4.72 -1.21
N ASP A 225 -15.67 -5.50 -0.69
CA ASP A 225 -16.72 -5.03 0.22
C ASP A 225 -16.14 -4.51 1.53
N LEU A 226 -16.36 -3.23 1.82
CA LEU A 226 -15.98 -2.54 3.05
C LEU A 226 -17.17 -2.29 3.99
N SER A 227 -18.31 -2.95 3.75
CA SER A 227 -19.49 -2.83 4.61
C SER A 227 -19.23 -3.40 6.00
N PRO A 228 -19.71 -2.76 7.09
CA PRO A 228 -19.38 -3.13 8.46
C PRO A 228 -19.91 -4.49 8.94
N ASP A 229 -20.78 -5.18 8.18
CA ASP A 229 -21.54 -6.32 8.65
C ASP A 229 -21.26 -7.64 7.91
N LYS A 230 -20.12 -8.29 8.19
CA LYS A 230 -19.99 -9.75 7.90
C LYS A 230 -19.22 -10.56 8.96
N LYS A 231 -18.81 -9.98 10.09
CA LYS A 231 -18.09 -10.74 11.13
C LYS A 231 -18.98 -11.44 12.19
N CYS A 232 -20.30 -11.40 12.07
CA CYS A 232 -21.21 -11.95 13.12
C CYS A 232 -22.26 -12.95 12.66
N ASN A 233 -22.11 -13.71 11.57
CA ASN A 233 -23.04 -14.80 11.23
C ASN A 233 -22.33 -16.12 10.91
N GLY A 234 -21.43 -16.55 11.76
CA GLY A 234 -20.77 -17.86 11.75
C GLY A 234 -20.84 -18.48 13.14
N GLY A 235 -22.05 -18.76 13.64
CA GLY A 235 -22.21 -19.43 14.93
C GLY A 235 -23.68 -19.74 15.23
N LYS A 236 -24.21 -20.79 14.61
CA LYS A 236 -25.23 -21.66 15.17
C LYS A 236 -24.98 -23.08 14.72
#